data_c61a2ed4ca6cd18680a9b8e94067186c
#
_entry.id   c61a2ed4ca6cd18680a9b8e94067186c
#
_cell.length_a   1.000
_cell.length_b   1.000
_cell.length_c   1.000
_cell.angle_alpha   90.00
_cell.angle_beta   90.00
_cell.angle_gamma   90.00
#
_symmetry.space_group_name_H-M   'P 1'
#
loop_
_entity.id
_entity.type
_entity.pdbx_description
1 polymer ?
#
loop_
_entity_poly.entity_id
_entity_poly.type
_entity_poly.pdbx_seq_one_letter_code
_entity_poly.pdbx_strand_id
1 'polypeptide(L)'
;MKILWLSHFLPYPPKGGALQRSHNLLRQAARRHEVHLVSLNQRKNLPTPDAVGEAVDFLKNLCKRVEVFPIPTDAARWRWVLMATASYLRSSPYDVNWLTNIDMETYLENVSKTETFDLVHVDTIGLYPYVSAFSGTPVVLNHHNVESHMMRRRYEKETNRLERIYFHRESSKLERYEREVCGKCAVNLVVSDLDGIRLKEIAGDVRVSVIPNGVDVEYFRSNERNSTKREGLIFAGAMDWYPNREAVRFFLMEIWPKLLEEKPDRHATFIGKNPPHELLEASKHSAIHAPGFVDDVRPYLDEAGIYICPIRDGGGTRLKILDALAMAKPLVATGLAVEGLDLDDEVHYLKAETAVEFVAQISRLENDPGLCHSLSVAGQRFVQERFSWDVIGEKLAQTYEKAVSSSGQLPQEGTISIA
;
A
#
# COMPACT_ATOMS: atom_id res chain seq x y z
N MET A 1 -2.83 11.17 23.40
CA MET A 1 -4.18 11.29 22.83
C MET A 1 -4.86 9.93 22.88
N LYS A 2 -6.19 9.94 22.97
CA LYS A 2 -7.03 8.75 22.82
C LYS A 2 -7.60 8.72 21.40
N ILE A 3 -7.25 7.72 20.62
CA ILE A 3 -7.55 7.62 19.19
C ILE A 3 -8.51 6.47 18.93
N LEU A 4 -9.61 6.74 18.26
CA LEU A 4 -10.45 5.70 17.65
C LEU A 4 -9.90 5.40 16.26
N TRP A 5 -9.53 4.14 16.03
CA TRP A 5 -9.00 3.67 14.74
C TRP A 5 -10.02 2.75 14.07
N LEU A 6 -10.57 3.18 12.94
CA LEU A 6 -11.49 2.40 12.12
C LEU A 6 -10.73 1.75 10.97
N SER A 7 -10.76 0.41 10.87
CA SER A 7 -10.07 -0.33 9.82
C SER A 7 -11.03 -1.27 9.08
N HIS A 8 -10.84 -1.38 7.76
CA HIS A 8 -11.66 -2.25 6.91
C HIS A 8 -11.16 -3.70 6.84
N PHE A 9 -10.08 -4.00 7.54
CA PHE A 9 -9.54 -5.35 7.80
C PHE A 9 -8.72 -5.34 9.09
N LEU A 10 -8.56 -6.49 9.70
CA LEU A 10 -7.59 -6.67 10.80
C LEU A 10 -6.17 -6.51 10.25
N PRO A 11 -5.38 -5.53 10.74
CA PRO A 11 -4.05 -5.24 10.20
C PRO A 11 -2.97 -6.20 10.74
N TYR A 12 -3.26 -7.50 10.77
CA TYR A 12 -2.35 -8.57 11.16
C TYR A 12 -2.80 -9.91 10.57
N PRO A 13 -1.86 -10.77 10.09
CA PRO A 13 -0.43 -10.51 9.89
C PRO A 13 -0.19 -9.50 8.75
N PRO A 14 0.92 -8.73 8.78
CA PRO A 14 1.19 -7.67 7.79
C PRO A 14 1.69 -8.24 6.45
N LYS A 15 0.89 -9.08 5.79
CA LYS A 15 1.22 -9.73 4.52
C LYS A 15 0.53 -9.01 3.35
N GLY A 16 1.30 -8.21 2.61
CA GLY A 16 0.82 -7.42 1.47
C GLY A 16 0.72 -5.93 1.75
N GLY A 17 0.77 -5.10 0.70
CA GLY A 17 1.03 -3.67 0.82
C GLY A 17 0.08 -2.89 1.74
N ALA A 18 -1.24 -3.06 1.57
CA ALA A 18 -2.22 -2.37 2.40
C ALA A 18 -2.17 -2.82 3.87
N LEU A 19 -2.05 -4.16 4.10
CA LEU A 19 -1.93 -4.72 5.46
C LEU A 19 -0.64 -4.24 6.15
N GLN A 20 0.49 -4.19 5.43
CA GLN A 20 1.76 -3.66 5.97
C GLN A 20 1.62 -2.20 6.37
N ARG A 21 1.01 -1.36 5.52
CA ARG A 21 0.76 0.04 5.83
C ARG A 21 -0.08 0.20 7.09
N SER A 22 -1.28 -0.37 7.10
CA SER A 22 -2.21 -0.24 8.24
C SER A 22 -1.61 -0.78 9.53
N HIS A 23 -0.94 -1.95 9.48
CA HIS A 23 -0.25 -2.53 10.63
C HIS A 23 0.81 -1.60 11.21
N ASN A 24 1.70 -1.10 10.36
CA ASN A 24 2.82 -0.30 10.84
C ASN A 24 2.40 1.10 11.27
N LEU A 25 1.45 1.74 10.58
CA LEU A 25 0.89 3.02 11.04
C LEU A 25 0.18 2.87 12.38
N LEU A 26 -0.63 1.80 12.56
CA LEU A 26 -1.27 1.48 13.83
C LEU A 26 -0.24 1.24 14.94
N ARG A 27 0.82 0.45 14.67
CA ARG A 27 1.93 0.20 15.61
C ARG A 27 2.62 1.50 16.03
N GLN A 28 2.88 2.40 15.08
CA GLN A 28 3.50 3.70 15.38
C GLN A 28 2.57 4.63 16.17
N ALA A 29 1.28 4.64 15.85
CA ALA A 29 0.29 5.39 16.63
C ALA A 29 0.18 4.86 18.08
N ALA A 30 0.10 3.53 18.24
CA ALA A 30 -0.04 2.87 19.54
C ALA A 30 1.20 3.02 20.46
N ARG A 31 2.38 3.28 19.90
CA ARG A 31 3.59 3.59 20.70
C ARG A 31 3.49 4.92 21.47
N ARG A 32 2.62 5.83 21.01
CA ARG A 32 2.56 7.22 21.52
C ARG A 32 1.20 7.63 22.03
N HIS A 33 0.16 6.86 21.67
CA HIS A 33 -1.23 7.21 21.96
C HIS A 33 -1.98 5.97 22.44
N GLU A 34 -3.08 6.22 23.18
CA GLU A 34 -4.03 5.16 23.49
C GLU A 34 -4.92 4.92 22.27
N VAL A 35 -4.84 3.73 21.69
CA VAL A 35 -5.58 3.39 20.48
C VAL A 35 -6.67 2.37 20.77
N HIS A 36 -7.89 2.68 20.35
CA HIS A 36 -9.03 1.78 20.32
C HIS A 36 -9.29 1.37 18.87
N LEU A 37 -8.98 0.13 18.53
CA LEU A 37 -9.17 -0.41 17.19
C LEU A 37 -10.57 -1.01 17.05
N VAL A 38 -11.32 -0.54 16.06
CA VAL A 38 -12.58 -1.14 15.60
C VAL A 38 -12.41 -1.53 14.14
N SER A 39 -12.49 -2.81 13.85
CA SER A 39 -12.13 -3.36 12.56
C SER A 39 -13.22 -4.24 11.97
N LEU A 40 -13.35 -4.23 10.65
CA LEU A 40 -14.03 -5.29 9.92
C LEU A 40 -13.06 -6.46 9.69
N ASN A 41 -13.57 -7.68 9.59
CA ASN A 41 -12.79 -8.82 9.15
C ASN A 41 -13.12 -9.17 7.70
N GLN A 42 -12.17 -9.01 6.81
CA GLN A 42 -12.24 -9.55 5.46
C GLN A 42 -11.85 -11.04 5.49
N ARG A 43 -12.83 -11.92 5.34
CA ARG A 43 -12.64 -13.38 5.40
C ARG A 43 -11.56 -13.91 4.43
N LYS A 44 -11.30 -13.18 3.35
CA LYS A 44 -10.21 -13.49 2.42
C LYS A 44 -8.83 -13.43 3.09
N ASN A 45 -8.65 -12.52 4.04
CA ASN A 45 -7.38 -12.33 4.75
C ASN A 45 -7.26 -13.26 5.95
N LEU A 46 -8.35 -13.37 6.74
CA LEU A 46 -8.43 -14.24 7.93
C LEU A 46 -9.67 -15.13 7.84
N PRO A 47 -9.54 -16.34 7.23
CA PRO A 47 -10.70 -17.15 6.88
C PRO A 47 -11.30 -17.93 8.04
N THR A 48 -10.54 -18.16 9.12
CA THR A 48 -10.97 -18.99 10.26
C THR A 48 -11.10 -18.18 11.54
N PRO A 49 -11.99 -18.59 12.47
CA PRO A 49 -12.10 -17.96 13.78
C PRO A 49 -10.79 -17.98 14.57
N ASP A 50 -10.00 -19.04 14.46
CA ASP A 50 -8.71 -19.17 15.15
C ASP A 50 -7.70 -18.11 14.63
N ALA A 51 -7.60 -17.93 13.31
CA ALA A 51 -6.75 -16.90 12.71
C ALA A 51 -7.19 -15.48 13.14
N VAL A 52 -8.49 -15.25 13.27
CA VAL A 52 -9.03 -13.98 13.81
C VAL A 52 -8.65 -13.83 15.28
N GLY A 53 -8.78 -14.90 16.08
CA GLY A 53 -8.38 -14.93 17.48
C GLY A 53 -6.92 -14.58 17.69
N GLU A 54 -6.02 -15.24 16.96
CA GLU A 54 -4.56 -14.95 16.98
C GLU A 54 -4.26 -13.49 16.61
N ALA A 55 -4.92 -12.96 15.58
CA ALA A 55 -4.73 -11.58 15.17
C ALA A 55 -5.22 -10.58 16.24
N VAL A 56 -6.37 -10.85 16.86
CA VAL A 56 -6.92 -10.02 17.94
C VAL A 56 -6.01 -10.06 19.17
N ASP A 57 -5.51 -11.23 19.56
CA ASP A 57 -4.63 -11.35 20.72
C ASP A 57 -3.28 -10.64 20.50
N PHE A 58 -2.75 -10.71 19.28
CA PHE A 58 -1.57 -9.90 18.91
C PHE A 58 -1.86 -8.41 19.01
N LEU A 59 -2.96 -7.94 18.42
CA LEU A 59 -3.32 -6.52 18.36
C LEU A 59 -3.69 -5.95 19.74
N LYS A 60 -4.18 -6.75 20.68
CA LYS A 60 -4.38 -6.34 22.09
C LYS A 60 -3.08 -5.99 22.82
N ASN A 61 -1.92 -6.48 22.35
CA ASN A 61 -0.62 -6.04 22.89
C ASN A 61 -0.23 -4.64 22.40
N LEU A 62 -0.85 -4.16 21.31
CA LEU A 62 -0.61 -2.82 20.76
C LEU A 62 -1.72 -1.83 21.15
N CYS A 63 -2.96 -2.25 21.09
CA CYS A 63 -4.14 -1.41 21.26
C CYS A 63 -4.80 -1.64 22.62
N LYS A 64 -5.36 -0.60 23.21
CA LYS A 64 -6.09 -0.66 24.48
C LYS A 64 -7.36 -1.49 24.36
N ARG A 65 -8.04 -1.42 23.22
CA ARG A 65 -9.23 -2.20 22.88
C ARG A 65 -9.16 -2.63 21.43
N VAL A 66 -9.64 -3.83 21.15
CA VAL A 66 -9.76 -4.38 19.77
C VAL A 66 -11.14 -5.00 19.64
N GLU A 67 -11.95 -4.46 18.74
CA GLU A 67 -13.28 -4.98 18.41
C GLU A 67 -13.33 -5.34 16.93
N VAL A 68 -13.96 -6.46 16.61
CA VAL A 68 -13.96 -7.03 15.26
C VAL A 68 -15.36 -7.41 14.83
N PHE A 69 -15.74 -6.96 13.65
CA PHE A 69 -17.04 -7.23 13.03
C PHE A 69 -16.87 -7.93 11.68
N PRO A 70 -17.72 -8.91 11.33
CA PRO A 70 -17.65 -9.57 10.05
C PRO A 70 -18.17 -8.64 8.94
N ILE A 71 -17.66 -8.79 7.72
CA ILE A 71 -18.30 -8.20 6.55
C ILE A 71 -19.54 -9.05 6.20
N PRO A 72 -20.77 -8.48 6.20
CA PRO A 72 -21.99 -9.26 6.05
C PRO A 72 -22.08 -10.06 4.74
N THR A 73 -21.43 -9.56 3.68
CA THR A 73 -21.42 -10.22 2.37
C THR A 73 -20.49 -11.41 2.28
N ASP A 74 -19.54 -11.54 3.21
CA ASP A 74 -18.61 -12.67 3.25
C ASP A 74 -19.28 -13.96 3.76
N ALA A 75 -20.47 -13.85 4.37
CA ALA A 75 -21.20 -14.99 4.88
C ALA A 75 -21.75 -15.91 3.77
N ALA A 76 -22.14 -15.36 2.61
CA ALA A 76 -22.67 -16.13 1.50
C ALA A 76 -22.59 -15.37 0.17
N ARG A 77 -22.24 -16.08 -0.92
CA ARG A 77 -22.09 -15.50 -2.27
C ARG A 77 -23.33 -14.75 -2.77
N TRP A 78 -24.53 -15.23 -2.45
CA TRP A 78 -25.77 -14.57 -2.85
C TRP A 78 -25.96 -13.18 -2.19
N ARG A 79 -25.50 -13.02 -0.94
CA ARG A 79 -25.48 -11.72 -0.25
C ARG A 79 -24.59 -10.73 -0.97
N TRP A 80 -23.41 -11.17 -1.39
CA TRP A 80 -22.50 -10.38 -2.19
C TRP A 80 -23.14 -9.95 -3.52
N VAL A 81 -23.78 -10.89 -4.24
CA VAL A 81 -24.45 -10.58 -5.52
C VAL A 81 -25.55 -9.53 -5.33
N LEU A 82 -26.40 -9.68 -4.30
CA LEU A 82 -27.46 -8.72 -3.98
C LEU A 82 -26.87 -7.34 -3.65
N MET A 83 -25.85 -7.28 -2.81
CA MET A 83 -25.18 -6.04 -2.44
C MET A 83 -24.52 -5.39 -3.66
N ALA A 84 -23.81 -6.14 -4.49
CA ALA A 84 -23.15 -5.60 -5.70
C ALA A 84 -24.18 -5.04 -6.69
N THR A 85 -25.30 -5.75 -6.90
CA THR A 85 -26.40 -5.27 -7.76
C THR A 85 -27.05 -4.01 -7.19
N ALA A 86 -27.35 -4.01 -5.89
CA ALA A 86 -27.92 -2.83 -5.23
C ALA A 86 -26.95 -1.65 -5.26
N SER A 87 -25.66 -1.89 -5.03
CA SER A 87 -24.61 -0.87 -5.11
C SER A 87 -24.52 -0.27 -6.51
N TYR A 88 -24.63 -1.09 -7.56
CA TYR A 88 -24.62 -0.57 -8.93
C TYR A 88 -25.74 0.46 -9.17
N LEU A 89 -26.91 0.26 -8.59
CA LEU A 89 -28.07 1.16 -8.73
C LEU A 89 -28.00 2.39 -7.81
N ARG A 90 -27.30 2.31 -6.68
CA ARG A 90 -27.16 3.41 -5.71
C ARG A 90 -26.19 4.48 -6.21
N SER A 91 -26.27 5.67 -5.61
CA SER A 91 -25.33 6.78 -5.83
C SER A 91 -24.04 6.62 -5.03
N SER A 92 -24.07 5.87 -3.91
CA SER A 92 -22.89 5.58 -3.07
C SER A 92 -21.92 4.62 -3.78
N PRO A 93 -20.59 4.76 -3.55
CA PRO A 93 -19.59 3.85 -4.07
C PRO A 93 -19.75 2.41 -3.55
N TYR A 94 -19.22 1.45 -4.31
CA TYR A 94 -19.26 0.03 -3.96
C TYR A 94 -18.63 -0.23 -2.57
N ASP A 95 -17.46 0.34 -2.29
CA ASP A 95 -16.73 0.10 -1.04
C ASP A 95 -17.51 0.57 0.19
N VAL A 96 -18.22 1.69 0.11
CA VAL A 96 -19.10 2.17 1.17
C VAL A 96 -20.22 1.16 1.45
N ASN A 97 -20.87 0.65 0.41
CA ASN A 97 -21.97 -0.32 0.56
C ASN A 97 -21.45 -1.68 1.06
N TRP A 98 -20.28 -2.11 0.59
CA TRP A 98 -19.64 -3.37 0.97
C TRP A 98 -19.20 -3.39 2.42
N LEU A 99 -18.66 -2.27 2.93
CA LEU A 99 -18.15 -2.15 4.30
C LEU A 99 -19.23 -1.79 5.33
N THR A 100 -20.49 -1.67 4.93
CA THR A 100 -21.60 -1.37 5.85
C THR A 100 -21.91 -2.59 6.74
N ASN A 101 -21.86 -2.39 8.07
CA ASN A 101 -22.24 -3.37 9.10
C ASN A 101 -23.03 -2.68 10.22
N ILE A 102 -24.28 -3.09 10.43
CA ILE A 102 -25.21 -2.49 11.41
C ILE A 102 -24.73 -2.70 12.84
N ASP A 103 -24.13 -3.87 13.15
CA ASP A 103 -23.64 -4.17 14.50
C ASP A 103 -22.47 -3.27 14.86
N MET A 104 -21.55 -3.01 13.90
CA MET A 104 -20.45 -2.07 14.07
C MET A 104 -20.97 -0.64 14.25
N GLU A 105 -21.98 -0.22 13.48
CA GLU A 105 -22.60 1.10 13.61
C GLU A 105 -23.22 1.29 15.00
N THR A 106 -24.05 0.33 15.43
CA THR A 106 -24.68 0.32 16.78
C THR A 106 -23.62 0.35 17.89
N TYR A 107 -22.54 -0.43 17.74
CA TYR A 107 -21.43 -0.42 18.68
C TYR A 107 -20.78 0.97 18.80
N LEU A 108 -20.46 1.58 17.66
CA LEU A 108 -19.82 2.92 17.61
C LEU A 108 -20.74 4.01 18.18
N GLU A 109 -22.04 3.95 17.91
CA GLU A 109 -23.01 4.85 18.52
C GLU A 109 -23.08 4.73 20.06
N ASN A 110 -22.94 3.51 20.58
CA ASN A 110 -22.91 3.28 22.02
C ASN A 110 -21.59 3.78 22.65
N VAL A 111 -20.47 3.51 21.98
CA VAL A 111 -19.15 3.99 22.40
C VAL A 111 -19.11 5.52 22.43
N SER A 112 -19.67 6.20 21.43
CA SER A 112 -19.67 7.67 21.38
C SER A 112 -20.45 8.34 22.53
N LYS A 113 -21.40 7.62 23.13
CA LYS A 113 -22.16 8.10 24.30
C LYS A 113 -21.41 7.95 25.62
N THR A 114 -20.44 7.03 25.68
CA THR A 114 -19.76 6.63 26.93
C THR A 114 -18.28 7.01 26.96
N GLU A 115 -17.68 7.27 25.82
CA GLU A 115 -16.25 7.55 25.68
C GLU A 115 -16.02 8.74 24.76
N THR A 116 -15.03 9.56 25.11
CA THR A 116 -14.55 10.67 24.24
C THR A 116 -13.22 10.30 23.62
N PHE A 117 -13.03 10.69 22.37
CA PHE A 117 -11.79 10.50 21.62
C PHE A 117 -11.26 11.87 21.17
N ASP A 118 -9.95 12.01 21.20
CA ASP A 118 -9.28 13.22 20.71
C ASP A 118 -9.26 13.27 19.19
N LEU A 119 -9.33 12.08 18.53
CA LEU A 119 -9.20 11.93 17.10
C LEU A 119 -9.83 10.62 16.63
N VAL A 120 -10.45 10.65 15.44
CA VAL A 120 -10.89 9.44 14.70
C VAL A 120 -9.98 9.24 13.51
N HIS A 121 -9.22 8.15 13.47
CA HIS A 121 -8.48 7.70 12.29
C HIS A 121 -9.31 6.73 11.47
N VAL A 122 -9.51 7.05 10.20
CA VAL A 122 -10.30 6.26 9.25
C VAL A 122 -9.36 5.68 8.20
N ASP A 123 -9.17 4.38 8.19
CA ASP A 123 -8.14 3.70 7.37
C ASP A 123 -8.55 3.46 5.91
N THR A 124 -9.70 3.90 5.47
CA THR A 124 -10.15 3.99 4.06
C THR A 124 -11.42 4.81 3.96
N ILE A 125 -11.62 5.47 2.84
CA ILE A 125 -12.79 6.33 2.61
C ILE A 125 -14.13 5.58 2.73
N GLY A 126 -14.17 4.29 2.43
CA GLY A 126 -15.35 3.45 2.57
C GLY A 126 -15.91 3.34 3.99
N LEU A 127 -15.09 3.62 5.01
CA LEU A 127 -15.49 3.62 6.43
C LEU A 127 -15.98 4.98 6.92
N TYR A 128 -15.91 6.02 6.09
CA TYR A 128 -16.29 7.37 6.52
C TYR A 128 -17.71 7.49 7.08
N PRO A 129 -18.74 6.76 6.64
CA PRO A 129 -20.08 6.85 7.23
C PRO A 129 -20.11 6.63 8.75
N TYR A 130 -19.23 5.81 9.30
CA TYR A 130 -19.15 5.53 10.74
C TYR A 130 -18.71 6.71 11.61
N VAL A 131 -18.11 7.76 11.01
CA VAL A 131 -17.68 8.94 11.79
C VAL A 131 -18.86 9.80 12.23
N SER A 132 -20.04 9.59 11.70
CA SER A 132 -21.26 10.34 12.06
C SER A 132 -21.59 10.25 13.56
N ALA A 133 -21.21 9.14 14.22
CA ALA A 133 -21.37 8.96 15.66
C ALA A 133 -20.43 9.87 16.50
N PHE A 134 -19.38 10.47 15.92
CA PHE A 134 -18.34 11.23 16.61
C PHE A 134 -18.31 12.70 16.15
N SER A 135 -19.48 13.33 16.12
CA SER A 135 -19.60 14.74 15.72
C SER A 135 -18.72 15.64 16.57
N GLY A 136 -17.97 16.53 15.92
CA GLY A 136 -17.03 17.45 16.60
C GLY A 136 -15.64 16.86 16.87
N THR A 137 -15.43 15.55 16.73
CA THR A 137 -14.10 14.95 16.86
C THR A 137 -13.35 15.07 15.53
N PRO A 138 -12.07 15.54 15.52
CA PRO A 138 -11.27 15.63 14.31
C PRO A 138 -11.13 14.28 13.62
N VAL A 139 -11.38 14.23 12.30
CA VAL A 139 -11.25 13.04 11.49
C VAL A 139 -9.98 13.12 10.65
N VAL A 140 -9.14 12.10 10.75
CA VAL A 140 -7.99 11.88 9.88
C VAL A 140 -8.33 10.72 8.94
N LEU A 141 -8.41 11.01 7.63
CA LEU A 141 -8.73 10.02 6.61
C LEU A 141 -7.47 9.54 5.92
N ASN A 142 -7.16 8.25 6.03
CA ASN A 142 -6.03 7.63 5.35
C ASN A 142 -6.44 7.07 3.98
N HIS A 143 -5.75 7.52 2.95
CA HIS A 143 -5.90 7.03 1.59
C HIS A 143 -4.77 6.05 1.27
N HIS A 144 -5.10 4.79 0.97
CA HIS A 144 -4.14 3.83 0.42
C HIS A 144 -3.83 4.14 -1.05
N ASN A 145 -4.81 4.70 -1.75
CA ASN A 145 -4.78 5.23 -3.11
C ASN A 145 -5.82 6.34 -3.22
N VAL A 146 -5.75 7.15 -4.27
CA VAL A 146 -6.87 7.94 -4.73
C VAL A 146 -7.80 7.01 -5.53
N GLU A 147 -8.88 6.53 -4.89
CA GLU A 147 -9.68 5.40 -5.38
C GLU A 147 -10.38 5.69 -6.71
N SER A 148 -10.90 6.91 -6.90
CA SER A 148 -11.50 7.32 -8.16
C SER A 148 -10.48 7.32 -9.31
N HIS A 149 -9.25 7.77 -9.05
CA HIS A 149 -8.16 7.76 -10.03
C HIS A 149 -7.76 6.33 -10.41
N MET A 150 -7.70 5.42 -9.43
CA MET A 150 -7.42 4.00 -9.68
C MET A 150 -8.50 3.36 -10.56
N MET A 151 -9.78 3.63 -10.28
CA MET A 151 -10.90 3.12 -11.10
C MET A 151 -10.91 3.73 -12.50
N ARG A 152 -10.55 5.01 -12.64
CA ARG A 152 -10.42 5.69 -13.95
C ARG A 152 -9.33 5.03 -14.80
N ARG A 153 -8.17 4.74 -14.25
CA ARG A 153 -7.07 4.02 -14.95
C ARG A 153 -7.52 2.62 -15.40
N ARG A 154 -8.31 1.91 -14.58
CA ARG A 154 -8.91 0.63 -14.98
C ARG A 154 -9.87 0.80 -16.16
N TYR A 155 -10.76 1.81 -16.10
CA TYR A 155 -11.67 2.13 -17.21
C TYR A 155 -10.92 2.40 -18.53
N GLU A 156 -9.81 3.13 -18.48
CA GLU A 156 -9.03 3.49 -19.68
C GLU A 156 -8.37 2.28 -20.35
N LYS A 157 -7.98 1.29 -19.57
CA LYS A 157 -7.27 0.08 -20.05
C LYS A 157 -8.16 -1.12 -20.28
N GLU A 158 -9.40 -1.10 -19.77
CA GLU A 158 -10.31 -2.24 -19.85
C GLU A 158 -10.85 -2.42 -21.28
N THR A 159 -10.72 -3.64 -21.79
CA THR A 159 -11.19 -4.02 -23.13
C THR A 159 -12.59 -4.63 -23.13
N ASN A 160 -13.02 -5.22 -22.01
CA ASN A 160 -14.37 -5.75 -21.84
C ASN A 160 -15.35 -4.60 -21.68
N ARG A 161 -16.31 -4.47 -22.58
CA ARG A 161 -17.28 -3.36 -22.61
C ARG A 161 -18.11 -3.25 -21.32
N LEU A 162 -18.52 -4.37 -20.72
CA LEU A 162 -19.34 -4.35 -19.51
C LEU A 162 -18.53 -3.92 -18.29
N GLU A 163 -17.33 -4.45 -18.13
CA GLU A 163 -16.42 -4.06 -17.07
C GLU A 163 -15.99 -2.59 -17.22
N ARG A 164 -15.77 -2.15 -18.45
CA ARG A 164 -15.45 -0.74 -18.74
C ARG A 164 -16.58 0.21 -18.32
N ILE A 165 -17.85 -0.13 -18.60
CA ILE A 165 -19.01 0.66 -18.14
C ILE A 165 -19.07 0.69 -16.60
N TYR A 166 -18.83 -0.45 -15.96
CA TYR A 166 -18.78 -0.54 -14.51
C TYR A 166 -17.69 0.36 -13.91
N PHE A 167 -16.44 0.27 -14.40
CA PHE A 167 -15.34 1.09 -13.88
C PHE A 167 -15.55 2.58 -14.12
N HIS A 168 -16.13 2.97 -15.26
CA HIS A 168 -16.46 4.37 -15.52
C HIS A 168 -17.48 4.91 -14.51
N ARG A 169 -18.57 4.14 -14.28
CA ARG A 169 -19.61 4.52 -13.33
C ARG A 169 -19.06 4.60 -11.90
N GLU A 170 -18.27 3.62 -11.51
CA GLU A 170 -17.72 3.55 -10.16
C GLU A 170 -16.65 4.65 -9.92
N SER A 171 -15.80 4.95 -10.90
CA SER A 171 -14.88 6.08 -10.80
C SER A 171 -15.60 7.40 -10.59
N SER A 172 -16.73 7.62 -11.30
CA SER A 172 -17.53 8.84 -11.15
C SER A 172 -18.23 8.96 -9.80
N LYS A 173 -18.67 7.83 -9.21
CA LYS A 173 -19.23 7.80 -7.85
C LYS A 173 -18.18 8.11 -6.80
N LEU A 174 -17.01 7.46 -6.92
CA LEU A 174 -15.89 7.68 -6.01
C LEU A 174 -15.40 9.12 -6.07
N GLU A 175 -15.24 9.70 -7.26
CA GLU A 175 -14.82 11.09 -7.41
C GLU A 175 -15.78 12.07 -6.72
N ARG A 176 -17.09 11.85 -6.86
CA ARG A 176 -18.09 12.65 -6.16
C ARG A 176 -18.00 12.47 -4.63
N TYR A 177 -17.81 11.24 -4.20
CA TYR A 177 -17.72 10.91 -2.80
C TYR A 177 -16.44 11.43 -2.15
N GLU A 178 -15.29 11.31 -2.82
CA GLU A 178 -14.02 11.91 -2.40
C GLU A 178 -14.15 13.44 -2.26
N ARG A 179 -14.78 14.10 -3.24
CA ARG A 179 -15.05 15.55 -3.20
C ARG A 179 -15.93 15.95 -2.01
N GLU A 180 -16.91 15.14 -1.66
CA GLU A 180 -17.81 15.41 -0.53
C GLU A 180 -17.12 15.17 0.81
N VAL A 181 -16.38 14.08 0.94
CA VAL A 181 -15.86 13.59 2.22
C VAL A 181 -14.55 14.25 2.62
N CYS A 182 -13.61 14.39 1.67
CA CYS A 182 -12.26 14.87 1.99
C CYS A 182 -12.25 16.30 2.55
N GLY A 183 -13.21 17.13 2.12
CA GLY A 183 -13.37 18.49 2.65
C GLY A 183 -13.86 18.56 4.10
N LYS A 184 -14.49 17.48 4.60
CA LYS A 184 -15.00 17.39 5.98
C LYS A 184 -13.96 16.83 6.95
N CYS A 185 -12.84 16.30 6.44
CA CYS A 185 -11.77 15.75 7.26
C CYS A 185 -10.83 16.85 7.77
N ALA A 186 -10.34 16.70 8.99
CA ALA A 186 -9.31 17.59 9.54
C ALA A 186 -8.03 17.53 8.71
N VAL A 187 -7.68 16.33 8.22
CA VAL A 187 -6.58 16.09 7.28
C VAL A 187 -6.78 14.77 6.52
N ASN A 188 -6.34 14.76 5.27
CA ASN A 188 -6.28 13.59 4.41
C ASN A 188 -4.83 13.11 4.33
N LEU A 189 -4.55 11.87 4.73
CA LEU A 189 -3.23 11.26 4.59
C LEU A 189 -3.14 10.59 3.23
N VAL A 190 -2.11 10.91 2.47
CA VAL A 190 -1.83 10.30 1.16
C VAL A 190 -0.45 9.64 1.18
N VAL A 191 -0.19 8.74 0.23
CA VAL A 191 1.06 7.97 0.20
C VAL A 191 2.19 8.67 -0.56
N SER A 192 1.88 9.66 -1.38
CA SER A 192 2.87 10.43 -2.17
C SER A 192 2.38 11.85 -2.45
N ASP A 193 3.30 12.75 -2.80
CA ASP A 193 2.96 14.11 -3.25
C ASP A 193 2.07 14.09 -4.49
N LEU A 194 2.31 13.17 -5.39
CA LEU A 194 1.50 12.97 -6.60
C LEU A 194 0.05 12.61 -6.26
N ASP A 195 -0.17 11.73 -5.26
CA ASP A 195 -1.53 11.42 -4.80
C ASP A 195 -2.16 12.62 -4.09
N GLY A 196 -1.36 13.44 -3.41
CA GLY A 196 -1.82 14.70 -2.83
C GLY A 196 -2.30 15.70 -3.90
N ILE A 197 -1.57 15.84 -5.00
CA ILE A 197 -1.97 16.66 -6.15
C ILE A 197 -3.28 16.13 -6.76
N ARG A 198 -3.33 14.82 -7.05
CA ARG A 198 -4.52 14.14 -7.58
C ARG A 198 -5.76 14.33 -6.70
N LEU A 199 -5.59 14.20 -5.38
CA LEU A 199 -6.70 14.39 -4.45
C LEU A 199 -7.21 15.83 -4.44
N LYS A 200 -6.31 16.81 -4.51
CA LYS A 200 -6.68 18.23 -4.60
C LYS A 200 -7.35 18.58 -5.91
N GLU A 201 -6.96 17.97 -7.03
CA GLU A 201 -7.64 18.12 -8.32
C GLU A 201 -9.10 17.64 -8.26
N ILE A 202 -9.38 16.59 -7.47
CA ILE A 202 -10.69 16.01 -7.30
C ILE A 202 -11.52 16.78 -6.25
N ALA A 203 -10.95 16.99 -5.07
CA ALA A 203 -11.66 17.47 -3.88
C ALA A 203 -11.50 18.97 -3.61
N GLY A 204 -10.69 19.69 -4.40
CA GLY A 204 -10.41 21.12 -4.22
C GLY A 204 -9.35 21.37 -3.13
N ASP A 205 -9.44 22.52 -2.47
CA ASP A 205 -8.46 22.92 -1.44
C ASP A 205 -8.70 22.17 -0.12
N VAL A 206 -8.34 20.90 -0.09
CA VAL A 206 -8.40 20.04 1.10
C VAL A 206 -7.04 19.97 1.79
N ARG A 207 -7.06 19.81 3.11
CA ARG A 207 -5.83 19.60 3.87
C ARG A 207 -5.27 18.21 3.59
N VAL A 208 -4.04 18.15 3.12
CA VAL A 208 -3.33 16.91 2.78
C VAL A 208 -2.03 16.84 3.56
N SER A 209 -1.71 15.65 4.07
CA SER A 209 -0.40 15.32 4.64
C SER A 209 0.15 14.07 3.98
N VAL A 210 1.37 14.14 3.47
CA VAL A 210 2.03 13.00 2.84
C VAL A 210 2.66 12.13 3.92
N ILE A 211 2.05 10.95 4.12
CA ILE A 211 2.55 9.89 5.00
C ILE A 211 2.85 8.69 4.11
N PRO A 212 4.08 8.56 3.60
CA PRO A 212 4.43 7.50 2.66
C PRO A 212 4.37 6.12 3.30
N ASN A 213 4.46 5.10 2.48
CA ASN A 213 4.70 3.75 2.96
C ASN A 213 6.14 3.65 3.46
N GLY A 214 6.35 2.89 4.52
CA GLY A 214 7.66 2.67 5.11
C GLY A 214 8.19 1.26 4.90
N VAL A 215 9.41 1.05 5.36
CA VAL A 215 10.07 -0.25 5.42
C VAL A 215 10.61 -0.49 6.84
N ASP A 216 10.63 -1.75 7.25
CA ASP A 216 11.28 -2.16 8.50
C ASP A 216 12.79 -2.34 8.23
N VAL A 217 13.55 -1.29 8.47
CA VAL A 217 14.99 -1.23 8.16
C VAL A 217 15.83 -2.17 9.05
N GLU A 218 15.32 -2.57 10.21
CA GLU A 218 15.97 -3.56 11.06
C GLU A 218 15.72 -4.98 10.54
N TYR A 219 14.49 -5.25 10.09
CA TYR A 219 14.15 -6.53 9.48
C TYR A 219 14.85 -6.70 8.13
N PHE A 220 14.83 -5.69 7.26
CA PHE A 220 15.53 -5.68 5.97
C PHE A 220 16.97 -5.17 6.08
N ARG A 221 17.70 -5.70 7.04
CA ARG A 221 19.13 -5.43 7.19
C ARG A 221 19.96 -6.50 6.53
N SER A 222 20.84 -6.09 5.62
CA SER A 222 21.77 -7.03 4.99
C SER A 222 22.73 -7.64 6.01
N ASN A 223 22.96 -8.94 5.91
CA ASN A 223 23.89 -9.67 6.76
C ASN A 223 25.30 -9.59 6.12
N GLU A 224 26.08 -8.58 6.50
CA GLU A 224 27.43 -8.36 5.96
C GLU A 224 28.38 -9.58 6.15
N ARG A 225 28.06 -10.47 7.09
CA ARG A 225 28.86 -11.66 7.40
C ARG A 225 28.78 -12.77 6.36
N ASN A 226 27.81 -12.75 5.48
CA ASN A 226 27.59 -13.77 4.43
C ASN A 226 28.01 -13.27 3.03
N SER A 227 28.97 -12.36 2.90
CA SER A 227 29.41 -11.83 1.61
C SER A 227 30.24 -12.84 0.80
N THR A 228 29.68 -13.99 0.50
CA THR A 228 30.02 -14.72 -0.71
C THR A 228 29.54 -13.85 -1.88
N LYS A 229 30.25 -13.90 -2.98
CA LYS A 229 30.04 -13.12 -4.20
C LYS A 229 28.54 -12.96 -4.51
N ARG A 230 28.04 -11.72 -4.41
CA ARG A 230 26.65 -11.40 -4.74
C ARG A 230 26.51 -11.34 -6.24
N GLU A 231 25.73 -12.22 -6.83
CA GLU A 231 25.59 -12.34 -8.28
C GLU A 231 24.11 -12.53 -8.69
N GLY A 232 23.85 -12.29 -9.95
CA GLY A 232 22.53 -12.50 -10.54
C GLY A 232 21.52 -11.41 -10.25
N LEU A 233 20.37 -11.58 -10.85
CA LEU A 233 19.27 -10.64 -10.82
C LEU A 233 18.16 -11.16 -9.91
N ILE A 234 17.41 -10.26 -9.26
CA ILE A 234 16.26 -10.63 -8.46
C ILE A 234 15.07 -9.69 -8.67
N PHE A 235 13.87 -10.27 -8.70
CA PHE A 235 12.60 -9.59 -8.62
C PHE A 235 11.71 -10.29 -7.58
N ALA A 236 11.10 -9.52 -6.69
CA ALA A 236 10.15 -10.04 -5.71
C ALA A 236 8.78 -9.36 -5.83
N GLY A 237 7.69 -10.14 -5.77
CA GLY A 237 6.33 -9.61 -5.77
C GLY A 237 5.27 -10.64 -6.07
N ALA A 238 4.07 -10.46 -5.51
CA ALA A 238 2.93 -11.31 -5.78
C ALA A 238 2.56 -11.26 -7.28
N MET A 239 2.63 -12.40 -7.97
CA MET A 239 2.51 -12.47 -9.43
C MET A 239 1.05 -12.65 -9.90
N ASP A 240 0.09 -12.78 -8.99
CA ASP A 240 -1.33 -12.60 -9.24
C ASP A 240 -1.72 -11.13 -9.44
N TRP A 241 -0.86 -10.20 -9.03
CA TRP A 241 -1.02 -8.77 -9.31
C TRP A 241 -0.57 -8.46 -10.73
N TYR A 242 -1.49 -7.94 -11.55
CA TYR A 242 -1.29 -7.70 -12.99
C TYR A 242 0.04 -6.98 -13.33
N PRO A 243 0.43 -5.87 -12.68
CA PRO A 243 1.67 -5.19 -13.01
C PRO A 243 2.94 -6.03 -12.82
N ASN A 244 2.95 -6.91 -11.82
CA ASN A 244 4.08 -7.80 -11.60
C ASN A 244 4.15 -8.89 -12.68
N ARG A 245 3.00 -9.42 -13.09
CA ARG A 245 2.93 -10.42 -14.17
C ARG A 245 3.40 -9.84 -15.50
N GLU A 246 3.00 -8.61 -15.83
CA GLU A 246 3.47 -7.94 -17.04
C GLU A 246 4.97 -7.60 -16.96
N ALA A 247 5.49 -7.22 -15.79
CA ALA A 247 6.92 -7.01 -15.59
C ALA A 247 7.72 -8.30 -15.83
N VAL A 248 7.25 -9.43 -15.29
CA VAL A 248 7.85 -10.75 -15.54
C VAL A 248 7.81 -11.09 -17.03
N ARG A 249 6.69 -10.88 -17.71
CA ARG A 249 6.55 -11.13 -19.13
C ARG A 249 7.50 -10.27 -19.96
N PHE A 250 7.57 -8.98 -19.69
CA PHE A 250 8.50 -8.05 -20.34
C PHE A 250 9.96 -8.51 -20.14
N PHE A 251 10.31 -8.91 -18.92
CA PHE A 251 11.64 -9.45 -18.67
C PHE A 251 11.93 -10.70 -19.48
N LEU A 252 11.06 -11.69 -19.44
CA LEU A 252 11.27 -12.98 -20.12
C LEU A 252 11.33 -12.85 -21.64
N MET A 253 10.48 -12.01 -22.22
CA MET A 253 10.31 -11.93 -23.67
C MET A 253 11.29 -10.96 -24.33
N GLU A 254 11.69 -9.90 -23.65
CA GLU A 254 12.43 -8.82 -24.27
C GLU A 254 13.81 -8.56 -23.64
N ILE A 255 13.94 -8.67 -22.29
CA ILE A 255 15.19 -8.37 -21.58
C ILE A 255 16.09 -9.61 -21.51
N TRP A 256 15.55 -10.73 -21.03
CA TRP A 256 16.31 -11.94 -20.75
C TRP A 256 17.07 -12.51 -21.95
N PRO A 257 16.47 -12.64 -23.16
CA PRO A 257 17.21 -13.13 -24.30
C PRO A 257 18.44 -12.28 -24.63
N LYS A 258 18.32 -10.96 -24.59
CA LYS A 258 19.41 -10.03 -24.85
C LYS A 258 20.52 -10.10 -23.79
N LEU A 259 20.15 -10.30 -22.52
CA LEU A 259 21.13 -10.50 -21.45
C LEU A 259 21.95 -11.78 -21.66
N LEU A 260 21.31 -12.86 -22.13
CA LEU A 260 22.01 -14.11 -22.42
C LEU A 260 22.88 -14.05 -23.69
N GLU A 261 22.54 -13.21 -24.66
CA GLU A 261 23.41 -12.94 -25.83
C GLU A 261 24.74 -12.31 -25.39
N GLU A 262 24.73 -11.40 -24.39
CA GLU A 262 25.96 -10.80 -23.88
C GLU A 262 26.74 -11.71 -22.93
N LYS A 263 26.03 -12.41 -22.02
CA LYS A 263 26.63 -13.25 -21.00
C LYS A 263 25.72 -14.44 -20.68
N PRO A 264 26.00 -15.63 -21.27
CA PRO A 264 25.11 -16.79 -21.19
C PRO A 264 24.97 -17.44 -19.81
N ASP A 265 25.90 -17.19 -18.89
CA ASP A 265 25.94 -17.74 -17.54
C ASP A 265 25.17 -16.88 -16.49
N ARG A 266 24.50 -15.84 -16.92
CA ARG A 266 23.65 -15.03 -16.03
C ARG A 266 22.51 -15.86 -15.45
N HIS A 267 22.13 -15.56 -14.22
CA HIS A 267 20.97 -16.15 -13.56
C HIS A 267 20.05 -15.07 -12.97
N ALA A 268 18.78 -15.43 -12.81
CA ALA A 268 17.76 -14.53 -12.27
C ALA A 268 16.80 -15.29 -11.35
N THR A 269 16.42 -14.67 -10.25
CA THR A 269 15.47 -15.21 -9.26
C THR A 269 14.19 -14.40 -9.24
N PHE A 270 13.04 -15.06 -9.36
CA PHE A 270 11.71 -14.46 -9.31
C PHE A 270 10.90 -15.04 -8.17
N ILE A 271 10.65 -14.23 -7.14
CA ILE A 271 9.96 -14.65 -5.90
C ILE A 271 8.56 -14.07 -5.84
N GLY A 272 7.58 -14.91 -5.58
CA GLY A 272 6.20 -14.48 -5.34
C GLY A 272 5.20 -15.60 -5.52
N LYS A 273 4.03 -15.42 -4.91
CA LYS A 273 2.93 -16.38 -5.06
C LYS A 273 2.33 -16.32 -6.46
N ASN A 274 1.79 -17.46 -6.90
CA ASN A 274 1.10 -17.61 -8.17
C ASN A 274 1.96 -17.19 -9.38
N PRO A 275 3.18 -17.77 -9.56
CA PRO A 275 4.02 -17.48 -10.72
C PRO A 275 3.28 -17.86 -12.01
N PRO A 276 3.37 -17.01 -13.07
CA PRO A 276 2.73 -17.31 -14.34
C PRO A 276 3.38 -18.52 -15.02
N HIS A 277 2.60 -19.19 -15.87
CA HIS A 277 3.05 -20.42 -16.56
C HIS A 277 4.36 -20.20 -17.34
N GLU A 278 4.49 -19.07 -18.01
CA GLU A 278 5.67 -18.70 -18.80
C GLU A 278 6.95 -18.66 -17.94
N LEU A 279 6.84 -18.18 -16.70
CA LEU A 279 7.97 -18.15 -15.76
C LEU A 279 8.35 -19.57 -15.30
N LEU A 280 7.34 -20.40 -15.00
CA LEU A 280 7.56 -21.80 -14.62
C LEU A 280 8.18 -22.60 -15.76
N GLU A 281 7.77 -22.39 -17.00
CA GLU A 281 8.40 -23.02 -18.16
C GLU A 281 9.83 -22.52 -18.37
N ALA A 282 10.07 -21.22 -18.29
CA ALA A 282 11.41 -20.66 -18.40
C ALA A 282 12.36 -21.21 -17.32
N SER A 283 11.88 -21.43 -16.10
CA SER A 283 12.69 -21.98 -15.01
C SER A 283 13.14 -23.43 -15.21
N LYS A 284 12.52 -24.19 -16.12
CA LYS A 284 12.92 -25.55 -16.46
C LYS A 284 14.09 -25.63 -17.46
N HIS A 285 14.26 -24.57 -18.25
CA HIS A 285 15.12 -24.58 -19.42
C HIS A 285 16.18 -23.46 -19.44
N SER A 286 16.23 -22.63 -18.41
CA SER A 286 17.17 -21.51 -18.31
C SER A 286 17.67 -21.34 -16.87
N ALA A 287 18.68 -20.50 -16.69
CA ALA A 287 19.20 -20.13 -15.36
C ALA A 287 18.25 -19.17 -14.60
N ILE A 288 16.95 -19.43 -14.68
CA ILE A 288 15.90 -18.73 -13.94
C ILE A 288 15.44 -19.60 -12.78
N HIS A 289 15.47 -19.05 -11.57
CA HIS A 289 14.93 -19.67 -10.37
C HIS A 289 13.60 -19.03 -9.99
N ALA A 290 12.54 -19.85 -9.85
CA ALA A 290 11.20 -19.39 -9.51
C ALA A 290 10.62 -20.23 -8.36
N PRO A 291 11.04 -19.99 -7.10
CA PRO A 291 10.64 -20.79 -5.94
C PRO A 291 9.16 -20.62 -5.56
N GLY A 292 8.47 -19.67 -6.17
CA GLY A 292 7.10 -19.34 -5.79
C GLY A 292 7.04 -18.47 -4.54
N PHE A 293 6.08 -18.73 -3.65
CA PHE A 293 5.98 -18.05 -2.37
C PHE A 293 7.07 -18.54 -1.42
N VAL A 294 7.73 -17.61 -0.75
CA VAL A 294 8.71 -17.88 0.33
C VAL A 294 8.28 -17.13 1.59
N ASP A 295 8.52 -17.71 2.76
CA ASP A 295 8.20 -17.04 4.03
C ASP A 295 9.15 -15.88 4.33
N ASP A 296 10.41 -15.98 3.88
CA ASP A 296 11.43 -14.95 4.05
C ASP A 296 12.15 -14.70 2.72
N VAL A 297 12.05 -13.47 2.24
CA VAL A 297 12.68 -13.03 0.98
C VAL A 297 14.14 -12.61 1.17
N ARG A 298 14.56 -12.30 2.41
CA ARG A 298 15.89 -11.73 2.72
C ARG A 298 17.07 -12.59 2.30
N PRO A 299 17.09 -13.92 2.51
CA PRO A 299 18.19 -14.75 2.03
C PRO A 299 18.44 -14.62 0.53
N TYR A 300 17.36 -14.59 -0.26
CA TYR A 300 17.46 -14.43 -1.71
C TYR A 300 17.91 -13.02 -2.12
N LEU A 301 17.44 -12.00 -1.39
CA LEU A 301 17.93 -10.63 -1.60
C LEU A 301 19.41 -10.52 -1.25
N ASP A 302 19.88 -11.15 -0.17
CA ASP A 302 21.30 -11.12 0.20
C ASP A 302 22.19 -11.75 -0.87
N GLU A 303 21.78 -12.88 -1.45
CA GLU A 303 22.52 -13.59 -2.49
C GLU A 303 22.56 -12.82 -3.83
N ALA A 304 21.51 -12.10 -4.17
CA ALA A 304 21.42 -11.39 -5.43
C ALA A 304 22.36 -10.19 -5.55
N GLY A 305 22.89 -9.98 -6.74
CA GLY A 305 23.74 -8.83 -7.08
C GLY A 305 22.94 -7.57 -7.37
N ILE A 306 21.86 -7.66 -8.16
CA ILE A 306 21.08 -6.53 -8.65
C ILE A 306 19.59 -6.81 -8.48
N TYR A 307 18.85 -5.84 -7.92
CA TYR A 307 17.40 -5.85 -7.92
C TYR A 307 16.87 -5.21 -9.19
N ILE A 308 15.97 -5.87 -9.89
CA ILE A 308 15.33 -5.36 -11.09
C ILE A 308 13.85 -5.07 -10.86
N CYS A 309 13.33 -3.96 -11.37
CA CYS A 309 11.91 -3.64 -11.29
C CYS A 309 11.36 -3.11 -12.62
N PRO A 310 11.13 -4.00 -13.62
CA PRO A 310 10.71 -3.62 -14.96
C PRO A 310 9.19 -3.41 -15.05
N ILE A 311 8.57 -2.76 -14.06
CA ILE A 311 7.12 -2.49 -14.00
C ILE A 311 6.79 -1.32 -14.91
N ARG A 312 5.92 -1.55 -15.90
CA ARG A 312 5.46 -0.55 -16.88
C ARG A 312 3.98 -0.18 -16.73
N ASP A 313 3.32 -0.70 -15.69
CA ASP A 313 1.91 -0.44 -15.41
C ASP A 313 1.58 -0.50 -13.92
N GLY A 314 0.40 0.03 -13.54
CA GLY A 314 -0.09 0.03 -12.18
C GLY A 314 0.19 1.34 -11.43
N GLY A 315 -0.55 1.56 -10.33
CA GLY A 315 -0.42 2.71 -9.43
C GLY A 315 0.12 2.30 -8.06
N GLY A 316 0.32 3.30 -7.20
CA GLY A 316 0.76 3.14 -5.81
C GLY A 316 2.26 2.91 -5.64
N THR A 317 2.76 3.18 -4.45
CA THR A 317 4.18 3.03 -4.09
C THR A 317 4.61 1.57 -4.08
N ARG A 318 5.76 1.26 -4.65
CA ARG A 318 6.32 -0.09 -4.74
C ARG A 318 7.14 -0.42 -3.50
N LEU A 319 6.51 -0.94 -2.44
CA LEU A 319 7.18 -1.34 -1.18
C LEU A 319 8.39 -2.24 -1.41
N LYS A 320 8.33 -3.15 -2.36
CA LYS A 320 9.43 -4.05 -2.73
C LYS A 320 10.73 -3.33 -3.11
N ILE A 321 10.64 -2.10 -3.63
CA ILE A 321 11.82 -1.26 -3.92
C ILE A 321 12.43 -0.76 -2.61
N LEU A 322 11.60 -0.34 -1.66
CA LEU A 322 12.08 0.07 -0.34
C LEU A 322 12.77 -1.10 0.39
N ASP A 323 12.18 -2.32 0.30
CA ASP A 323 12.78 -3.53 0.89
C ASP A 323 14.15 -3.82 0.27
N ALA A 324 14.27 -3.74 -1.06
CA ALA A 324 15.52 -3.97 -1.77
C ALA A 324 16.59 -2.92 -1.43
N LEU A 325 16.23 -1.64 -1.44
CA LEU A 325 17.14 -0.55 -1.09
C LEU A 325 17.56 -0.61 0.39
N ALA A 326 16.67 -0.98 1.31
CA ALA A 326 17.01 -1.19 2.72
C ALA A 326 18.07 -2.28 2.90
N MET A 327 18.07 -3.30 2.03
CA MET A 327 19.10 -4.35 1.98
C MET A 327 20.31 -3.96 1.12
N ALA A 328 20.51 -2.68 0.83
CA ALA A 328 21.62 -2.17 0.01
C ALA A 328 21.74 -2.86 -1.35
N LYS A 329 20.60 -3.12 -2.03
CA LYS A 329 20.64 -3.67 -3.38
C LYS A 329 20.70 -2.54 -4.41
N PRO A 330 21.68 -2.57 -5.34
CA PRO A 330 21.64 -1.69 -6.49
C PRO A 330 20.39 -2.02 -7.31
N LEU A 331 19.68 -0.99 -7.77
CA LEU A 331 18.38 -1.09 -8.40
C LEU A 331 18.44 -0.64 -9.86
N VAL A 332 17.88 -1.46 -10.76
CA VAL A 332 17.53 -1.05 -12.14
C VAL A 332 16.02 -1.09 -12.27
N ALA A 333 15.41 0.04 -12.61
CA ALA A 333 13.96 0.16 -12.61
C ALA A 333 13.43 1.13 -13.67
N THR A 334 12.16 0.97 -14.06
CA THR A 334 11.46 2.00 -14.84
C THR A 334 11.13 3.22 -13.98
N GLY A 335 10.96 4.39 -14.59
CA GLY A 335 10.48 5.58 -13.89
C GLY A 335 9.12 5.38 -13.23
N LEU A 336 8.23 4.59 -13.85
CA LEU A 336 6.94 4.22 -13.25
C LEU A 336 7.11 3.32 -12.00
N ALA A 337 8.12 2.48 -11.97
CA ALA A 337 8.36 1.61 -10.81
C ALA A 337 8.76 2.39 -9.57
N VAL A 338 9.46 3.52 -9.73
CA VAL A 338 9.91 4.40 -8.63
C VAL A 338 8.99 5.60 -8.40
N GLU A 339 7.86 5.68 -9.12
CA GLU A 339 6.90 6.78 -8.99
C GLU A 339 6.47 6.97 -7.51
N GLY A 340 6.60 8.20 -7.02
CA GLY A 340 6.24 8.58 -5.64
C GLY A 340 7.25 8.17 -4.56
N LEU A 341 8.47 7.77 -4.95
CA LEU A 341 9.57 7.47 -4.03
C LEU A 341 10.64 8.57 -3.98
N ASP A 342 10.58 9.58 -4.86
CA ASP A 342 11.56 10.68 -4.99
C ASP A 342 13.01 10.17 -5.11
N LEU A 343 13.19 9.07 -5.83
CA LEU A 343 14.51 8.52 -6.12
C LEU A 343 15.10 9.22 -7.34
N ASP A 344 16.35 9.65 -7.22
CA ASP A 344 17.11 10.27 -8.31
C ASP A 344 17.85 9.20 -9.10
N ASP A 345 17.72 9.28 -10.44
CA ASP A 345 18.49 8.47 -11.38
C ASP A 345 20.00 8.75 -11.24
N GLU A 346 20.83 7.75 -11.48
CA GLU A 346 22.30 7.77 -11.29
C GLU A 346 22.78 8.04 -9.86
N VAL A 347 21.88 8.24 -8.90
CA VAL A 347 22.20 8.48 -7.49
C VAL A 347 21.68 7.34 -6.59
N HIS A 348 20.40 7.00 -6.73
CA HIS A 348 19.74 5.99 -5.89
C HIS A 348 19.41 4.71 -6.68
N TYR A 349 19.29 4.80 -7.99
CA TYR A 349 18.99 3.70 -8.89
C TYR A 349 19.48 4.03 -10.31
N LEU A 350 19.41 3.05 -11.22
CA LEU A 350 19.61 3.29 -12.65
C LEU A 350 18.26 3.16 -13.37
N LYS A 351 17.89 4.20 -14.09
CA LYS A 351 16.66 4.22 -14.87
C LYS A 351 16.82 3.42 -16.15
N ALA A 352 15.79 2.61 -16.48
CA ALA A 352 15.66 1.90 -17.75
C ALA A 352 14.19 1.76 -18.14
N GLU A 353 13.81 2.19 -19.33
CA GLU A 353 12.44 2.12 -19.86
C GLU A 353 12.28 1.02 -20.91
N THR A 354 13.34 0.69 -21.63
CA THR A 354 13.36 -0.30 -22.71
C THR A 354 14.23 -1.50 -22.35
N ALA A 355 14.02 -2.61 -23.06
CA ALA A 355 14.84 -3.81 -22.88
C ALA A 355 16.34 -3.55 -23.14
N VAL A 356 16.66 -2.71 -24.10
CA VAL A 356 18.05 -2.34 -24.41
C VAL A 356 18.68 -1.54 -23.26
N GLU A 357 17.94 -0.60 -22.68
CA GLU A 357 18.40 0.17 -21.52
C GLU A 357 18.57 -0.74 -20.29
N PHE A 358 17.64 -1.67 -20.02
CA PHE A 358 17.82 -2.65 -18.93
C PHE A 358 19.10 -3.45 -19.10
N VAL A 359 19.37 -3.97 -20.29
CA VAL A 359 20.60 -4.71 -20.58
C VAL A 359 21.83 -3.84 -20.34
N ALA A 360 21.84 -2.62 -20.87
CA ALA A 360 22.96 -1.69 -20.71
C ALA A 360 23.23 -1.35 -19.24
N GLN A 361 22.17 -1.05 -18.44
CA GLN A 361 22.33 -0.67 -17.04
C GLN A 361 22.73 -1.87 -16.16
N ILE A 362 22.20 -3.07 -16.42
CA ILE A 362 22.60 -4.29 -15.73
C ILE A 362 24.07 -4.60 -16.01
N SER A 363 24.49 -4.57 -17.28
CA SER A 363 25.88 -4.83 -17.67
C SER A 363 26.84 -3.76 -17.10
N ARG A 364 26.40 -2.51 -17.01
CA ARG A 364 27.15 -1.43 -16.36
C ARG A 364 27.40 -1.72 -14.88
N LEU A 365 26.37 -2.16 -14.14
CA LEU A 365 26.53 -2.53 -12.71
C LEU A 365 27.41 -3.76 -12.51
N GLU A 366 27.31 -4.76 -13.37
CA GLU A 366 28.15 -5.95 -13.31
C GLU A 366 29.64 -5.65 -13.55
N ASN A 367 29.94 -4.63 -14.38
CA ASN A 367 31.29 -4.27 -14.78
C ASN A 367 31.90 -3.12 -13.95
N ASP A 368 31.11 -2.42 -13.13
CA ASP A 368 31.56 -1.31 -12.28
C ASP A 368 31.18 -1.52 -10.81
N PRO A 369 32.04 -2.22 -10.03
CA PRO A 369 31.80 -2.43 -8.60
C PRO A 369 31.74 -1.14 -7.79
N GLY A 370 32.40 -0.06 -8.24
CA GLY A 370 32.37 1.24 -7.59
C GLY A 370 31.00 1.91 -7.71
N LEU A 371 30.43 1.89 -8.90
CA LEU A 371 29.07 2.37 -9.17
C LEU A 371 28.04 1.51 -8.38
N CYS A 372 28.18 0.19 -8.45
CA CYS A 372 27.34 -0.74 -7.70
C CYS A 372 27.31 -0.40 -6.21
N HIS A 373 28.48 -0.21 -5.60
CA HIS A 373 28.61 0.17 -4.19
C HIS A 373 28.01 1.54 -3.88
N SER A 374 28.29 2.55 -4.71
CA SER A 374 27.79 3.92 -4.48
C SER A 374 26.26 3.99 -4.50
N LEU A 375 25.61 3.35 -5.48
CA LEU A 375 24.15 3.28 -5.57
C LEU A 375 23.54 2.50 -4.40
N SER A 376 24.16 1.40 -4.01
CA SER A 376 23.72 0.59 -2.86
C SER A 376 23.70 1.40 -1.56
N VAL A 377 24.79 2.11 -1.28
CA VAL A 377 24.93 2.92 -0.05
C VAL A 377 23.99 4.12 -0.09
N ALA A 378 23.91 4.83 -1.22
CA ALA A 378 23.04 5.99 -1.37
C ALA A 378 21.56 5.60 -1.24
N GLY A 379 21.13 4.52 -1.92
CA GLY A 379 19.77 4.01 -1.86
C GLY A 379 19.38 3.55 -0.46
N GLN A 380 20.26 2.80 0.23
CA GLN A 380 20.02 2.35 1.60
C GLN A 380 19.87 3.54 2.56
N ARG A 381 20.80 4.49 2.52
CA ARG A 381 20.75 5.68 3.37
C ARG A 381 19.48 6.49 3.13
N PHE A 382 19.13 6.71 1.87
CA PHE A 382 17.91 7.43 1.49
C PHE A 382 16.66 6.79 2.10
N VAL A 383 16.54 5.46 2.03
CA VAL A 383 15.40 4.72 2.59
C VAL A 383 15.39 4.77 4.12
N GLN A 384 16.54 4.62 4.77
CA GLN A 384 16.64 4.73 6.23
C GLN A 384 16.22 6.10 6.75
N GLU A 385 16.64 7.17 6.08
CA GLU A 385 16.37 8.56 6.49
C GLU A 385 14.94 9.02 6.20
N ARG A 386 14.27 8.44 5.19
CA ARG A 386 12.95 8.94 4.72
C ARG A 386 11.80 7.95 4.89
N PHE A 387 12.08 6.66 4.85
CA PHE A 387 11.06 5.61 4.75
C PHE A 387 11.10 4.57 5.88
N SER A 388 11.97 4.73 6.89
CA SER A 388 11.86 3.88 8.08
C SER A 388 10.52 4.14 8.78
N TRP A 389 9.91 3.09 9.33
CA TRP A 389 8.62 3.25 10.03
C TRP A 389 8.72 4.19 11.23
N ASP A 390 9.88 4.38 11.82
CA ASP A 390 10.07 5.32 12.92
C ASP A 390 9.98 6.78 12.43
N VAL A 391 10.60 7.11 11.29
CA VAL A 391 10.46 8.42 10.64
C VAL A 391 9.02 8.69 10.19
N ILE A 392 8.38 7.68 9.62
CA ILE A 392 6.96 7.77 9.21
C ILE A 392 6.05 7.95 10.44
N GLY A 393 6.32 7.24 11.52
CA GLY A 393 5.58 7.38 12.78
C GLY A 393 5.70 8.76 13.40
N GLU A 394 6.86 9.41 13.28
CA GLU A 394 7.08 10.80 13.71
C GLU A 394 6.21 11.77 12.91
N LYS A 395 6.22 11.65 11.58
CA LYS A 395 5.37 12.46 10.70
C LYS A 395 3.87 12.26 11.00
N LEU A 396 3.46 11.01 11.27
CA LEU A 396 2.07 10.69 11.61
C LEU A 396 1.67 11.36 12.93
N ALA A 397 2.50 11.29 13.97
CA ALA A 397 2.24 11.90 15.27
C ALA A 397 2.11 13.43 15.16
N GLN A 398 3.03 14.09 14.46
CA GLN A 398 2.96 15.55 14.20
C GLN A 398 1.70 15.92 13.41
N THR A 399 1.27 15.07 12.48
CA THR A 399 0.04 15.29 11.71
C THR A 399 -1.20 15.21 12.61
N TYR A 400 -1.25 14.25 13.53
CA TYR A 400 -2.33 14.12 14.50
C TYR A 400 -2.41 15.32 15.44
N GLU A 401 -1.27 15.78 15.98
CA GLU A 401 -1.20 16.96 16.84
C GLU A 401 -1.74 18.21 16.14
N LYS A 402 -1.34 18.42 14.87
CA LYS A 402 -1.84 19.52 14.05
C LYS A 402 -3.35 19.41 13.77
N ALA A 403 -3.85 18.19 13.49
CA ALA A 403 -5.27 17.96 13.24
C ALA A 403 -6.13 18.33 14.46
N VAL A 404 -5.71 17.92 15.66
CA VAL A 404 -6.42 18.21 16.91
C VAL A 404 -6.34 19.70 17.25
N SER A 405 -5.15 20.33 17.17
CA SER A 405 -4.95 21.75 17.48
C SER A 405 -5.75 22.68 16.56
N SER A 406 -5.86 22.32 15.28
CA SER A 406 -6.61 23.12 14.29
C SER A 406 -8.12 23.02 14.44
N SER A 407 -8.64 21.93 15.00
CA SER A 407 -10.09 21.74 15.21
C SER A 407 -10.64 22.57 16.38
N GLY A 408 -9.79 22.94 17.33
CA GLY A 408 -10.16 23.88 18.41
C GLY A 408 -10.36 25.34 17.95
N GLN A 409 -10.04 25.66 16.68
CA GLN A 409 -10.15 27.01 16.10
C GLN A 409 -11.28 27.17 15.08
N LEU A 410 -12.09 26.14 14.80
CA LEU A 410 -13.25 26.28 13.93
C LEU A 410 -14.33 27.11 14.65
N PRO A 411 -14.91 28.15 14.01
CA PRO A 411 -16.04 28.87 14.58
C PRO A 411 -17.20 27.88 14.77
N GLN A 412 -17.78 27.85 15.94
CA GLN A 412 -19.09 27.24 16.18
C GLN A 412 -20.05 27.86 15.17
N GLU A 413 -20.63 27.08 14.26
CA GLU A 413 -21.68 27.57 13.39
C GLU A 413 -22.77 28.20 14.25
N GLY A 414 -22.92 29.52 14.08
CA GLY A 414 -23.91 30.30 14.80
C GLY A 414 -25.30 29.75 14.53
N THR A 415 -26.03 29.47 15.58
CA THR A 415 -27.46 29.16 15.57
C THR A 415 -28.17 30.24 14.76
N ILE A 416 -28.58 29.92 13.54
CA ILE A 416 -29.47 30.80 12.77
C ILE A 416 -30.81 30.73 13.47
N SER A 417 -31.10 31.73 14.29
CA SER A 417 -32.41 32.03 14.83
C SER A 417 -33.29 32.51 13.67
N ILE A 418 -34.22 31.64 13.23
CA ILE A 418 -35.27 32.02 12.32
C ILE A 418 -36.26 32.84 13.14
N ALA A 419 -36.32 34.14 12.89
CA ALA A 419 -37.40 35.04 13.30
C ALA A 419 -38.43 35.10 12.19
#